data_cdf481e86a56e370cae97e6d60ac03c4
#
_entry.id   cdf481e86a56e370cae97e6d60ac03c4
#
_cell.length_a   1.000
_cell.length_b   1.000
_cell.length_c   1.000
_cell.angle_alpha   90.00
_cell.angle_beta   90.00
_cell.angle_gamma   90.00
#
_symmetry.space_group_name_H-M   'P 1'
#
loop_
_entity.id
_entity.type
_entity.pdbx_description
1 polymer ?
#
loop_
_entity_poly.entity_id
_entity_poly.type
_entity_poly.pdbx_seq_one_letter_code
_entity_poly.pdbx_strand_id
1 'polypeptide(L)'
;MIKVVLIEDSKTLAGALKAALEIEGIAVVWASDGVQGVAAAKREKPDLILLDLMLPKLSGFEVCKLLKTDNATWRVPVVIMSTLVDEESRLRATEAGADYFIAKPYDLAASMAEIKKYLKM
;
A
#
# COMPACT_ATOMS: atom_id res chain seq x y z
N MET A 1 -5.33 -3.14 -17.77
CA MET A 1 -5.04 -1.88 -17.05
C MET A 1 -4.41 -2.18 -15.71
N ILE A 2 -3.35 -1.48 -15.35
CA ILE A 2 -2.71 -1.63 -14.04
C ILE A 2 -3.59 -0.99 -12.98
N LYS A 3 -3.81 -1.72 -11.89
CA LYS A 3 -4.67 -1.27 -10.80
C LYS A 3 -3.92 -1.36 -9.47
N VAL A 4 -4.03 -0.31 -8.65
CA VAL A 4 -3.43 -0.22 -7.32
C VAL A 4 -4.55 -0.01 -6.30
N VAL A 5 -4.49 -0.74 -5.19
CA VAL A 5 -5.30 -0.45 -4.01
C VAL A 5 -4.44 0.36 -3.05
N LEU A 6 -4.92 1.53 -2.67
CA LEU A 6 -4.24 2.45 -1.76
C LEU A 6 -4.97 2.46 -0.43
N ILE A 7 -4.31 2.03 0.63
CA ILE A 7 -4.87 1.97 1.98
C ILE A 7 -4.19 3.03 2.82
N GLU A 8 -4.88 4.15 3.02
CA GLU A 8 -4.33 5.35 3.64
C GLU A 8 -5.47 6.15 4.27
N ASP A 9 -5.34 6.52 5.54
CA ASP A 9 -6.40 7.27 6.22
C ASP A 9 -6.33 8.79 5.97
N SER A 10 -5.17 9.33 5.58
CA SER A 10 -5.05 10.74 5.23
C SER A 10 -5.65 11.02 3.86
N LYS A 11 -6.77 11.71 3.84
CA LYS A 11 -7.45 12.08 2.59
C LYS A 11 -6.56 12.92 1.68
N THR A 12 -5.80 13.86 2.27
CA THR A 12 -4.89 14.74 1.51
C THR A 12 -3.79 13.92 0.82
N LEU A 13 -3.15 13.04 1.57
CA LEU A 13 -2.07 12.20 1.03
C LEU A 13 -2.59 11.20 0.00
N ALA A 14 -3.71 10.55 0.30
CA ALA A 14 -4.35 9.62 -0.62
C ALA A 14 -4.74 10.30 -1.93
N GLY A 15 -5.29 11.51 -1.85
CA GLY A 15 -5.65 12.30 -3.02
C GLY A 15 -4.46 12.64 -3.90
N ALA A 16 -3.33 13.03 -3.29
CA ALA A 16 -2.11 13.36 -4.02
C ALA A 16 -1.54 12.12 -4.73
N LEU A 17 -1.45 11.00 -4.05
CA LEU A 17 -0.97 9.75 -4.63
C LEU A 17 -1.88 9.24 -5.73
N LYS A 18 -3.18 9.27 -5.49
CA LYS A 18 -4.17 8.82 -6.48
C LYS A 18 -4.06 9.64 -7.76
N ALA A 19 -4.01 10.97 -7.64
CA ALA A 19 -3.88 11.85 -8.79
C ALA A 19 -2.59 11.57 -9.58
N ALA A 20 -1.46 11.42 -8.89
CA ALA A 20 -0.19 11.14 -9.53
C ALA A 20 -0.19 9.80 -10.27
N LEU A 21 -0.77 8.77 -9.66
CA LEU A 21 -0.86 7.44 -10.29
C LEU A 21 -1.80 7.45 -11.49
N GLU A 22 -2.93 8.14 -11.38
CA GLU A 22 -3.90 8.22 -12.48
C GLU A 22 -3.36 8.96 -13.69
N ILE A 23 -2.49 9.95 -13.50
CA ILE A 23 -1.80 10.63 -14.59
C ILE A 23 -0.95 9.63 -15.39
N GLU A 24 -0.40 8.62 -14.73
CA GLU A 24 0.41 7.58 -15.37
C GLU A 24 -0.45 6.46 -15.99
N GLY A 25 -1.76 6.61 -15.99
CA GLY A 25 -2.66 5.61 -16.56
C GLY A 25 -2.97 4.45 -15.62
N ILE A 26 -2.66 4.59 -14.33
CA ILE A 26 -2.89 3.54 -13.32
C ILE A 26 -4.23 3.78 -12.64
N ALA A 27 -5.08 2.76 -12.59
CA ALA A 27 -6.34 2.84 -11.85
C ALA A 27 -6.06 2.70 -10.35
N VAL A 28 -6.68 3.55 -9.53
CA VAL A 28 -6.47 3.54 -8.08
C VAL A 28 -7.80 3.40 -7.37
N VAL A 29 -7.88 2.44 -6.45
CA VAL A 29 -9.00 2.30 -5.52
C VAL A 29 -8.48 2.65 -4.14
N TRP A 30 -9.07 3.69 -3.53
CA TRP A 30 -8.66 4.17 -2.21
C TRP A 30 -9.56 3.58 -1.14
N ALA A 31 -8.93 3.07 -0.09
CA ALA A 31 -9.60 2.62 1.14
C ALA A 31 -9.02 3.41 2.32
N SER A 32 -9.89 3.94 3.18
CA SER A 32 -9.48 4.83 4.27
C SER A 32 -9.17 4.12 5.58
N ASP A 33 -9.44 2.83 5.68
CA ASP A 33 -9.10 2.02 6.85
C ASP A 33 -8.73 0.59 6.46
N GLY A 34 -8.22 -0.17 7.43
CA GLY A 34 -7.74 -1.52 7.17
C GLY A 34 -8.83 -2.50 6.75
N VAL A 35 -10.03 -2.37 7.32
CA VAL A 35 -11.15 -3.27 7.00
C VAL A 35 -11.58 -3.08 5.54
N GLN A 36 -11.77 -1.82 5.13
CA GLN A 36 -12.10 -1.48 3.75
C GLN A 36 -10.97 -1.88 2.81
N GLY A 37 -9.72 -1.72 3.25
CA GLY A 37 -8.55 -2.07 2.45
C GLY A 37 -8.47 -3.54 2.11
N VAL A 38 -8.69 -4.41 3.09
CA VAL A 38 -8.70 -5.86 2.86
C VAL A 38 -9.84 -6.24 1.91
N ALA A 39 -11.03 -5.69 2.13
CA ALA A 39 -12.18 -5.96 1.26
C ALA A 39 -11.92 -5.50 -0.17
N ALA A 40 -11.34 -4.30 -0.34
CA ALA A 40 -11.01 -3.76 -1.66
C ALA A 40 -9.98 -4.62 -2.38
N ALA A 41 -8.93 -5.06 -1.67
CA ALA A 41 -7.89 -5.91 -2.26
C ALA A 41 -8.46 -7.23 -2.79
N LYS A 42 -9.36 -7.84 -2.03
CA LYS A 42 -10.01 -9.09 -2.46
C LYS A 42 -10.92 -8.89 -3.67
N ARG A 43 -11.69 -7.80 -3.68
CA ARG A 43 -12.64 -7.50 -4.74
C ARG A 43 -11.96 -7.07 -6.03
N GLU A 44 -10.97 -6.18 -5.93
CA GLU A 44 -10.38 -5.50 -7.07
C GLU A 44 -9.27 -6.28 -7.76
N LYS A 45 -8.68 -7.25 -7.09
CA LYS A 45 -7.55 -8.04 -7.61
C LYS A 45 -6.45 -7.14 -8.19
N PRO A 46 -5.88 -6.24 -7.35
CA PRO A 46 -4.92 -5.25 -7.85
C PRO A 46 -3.57 -5.86 -8.23
N ASP A 47 -2.78 -5.08 -8.95
CA ASP A 47 -1.40 -5.43 -9.28
C ASP A 47 -0.43 -5.05 -8.17
N LEU A 48 -0.83 -4.15 -7.29
CA LEU A 48 -0.01 -3.66 -6.18
C LEU A 48 -0.91 -3.09 -5.09
N ILE A 49 -0.49 -3.23 -3.84
CA ILE A 49 -1.16 -2.62 -2.69
C ILE A 49 -0.18 -1.66 -2.03
N LEU A 50 -0.59 -0.39 -1.89
CA LEU A 50 0.13 0.61 -1.12
C LEU A 50 -0.56 0.71 0.24
N LEU A 51 0.20 0.54 1.32
CA LEU A 51 -0.36 0.37 2.66
C LEU A 51 0.38 1.21 3.69
N ASP A 52 -0.36 2.06 4.40
CA ASP A 52 0.16 2.77 5.56
C ASP A 52 0.10 1.86 6.79
N LEU A 53 1.11 1.93 7.66
CA LEU A 53 1.13 1.16 8.90
C LEU A 53 0.20 1.73 9.97
N MET A 54 0.01 3.05 9.98
CA MET A 54 -0.78 3.74 11.00
C MET A 54 -2.20 3.97 10.49
N LEU A 55 -3.06 2.97 10.69
CA LEU A 55 -4.45 3.00 10.22
C LEU A 55 -5.42 2.87 11.38
N PRO A 56 -6.65 3.44 11.25
CA PRO A 56 -7.72 3.14 12.19
C PRO A 56 -8.25 1.71 11.98
N LYS A 57 -8.88 1.16 13.00
CA LYS A 57 -9.52 -0.18 13.06
C LYS A 57 -8.53 -1.32 13.08
N LEU A 58 -7.77 -1.52 12.00
CA LEU A 58 -6.71 -2.52 11.93
C LEU A 58 -5.40 -1.81 11.62
N SER A 59 -4.33 -2.16 12.34
CA SER A 59 -3.01 -1.62 12.03
C SER A 59 -2.54 -2.12 10.66
N GLY A 60 -1.63 -1.38 10.03
CA GLY A 60 -1.06 -1.81 8.76
C GLY A 60 -0.34 -3.14 8.86
N PHE A 61 0.27 -3.47 10.00
CA PHE A 61 0.89 -4.77 10.21
C PHE A 61 -0.14 -5.90 10.12
N GLU A 62 -1.29 -5.73 10.77
CA GLU A 62 -2.38 -6.71 10.73
C GLU A 62 -2.96 -6.84 9.33
N VAL A 63 -3.17 -5.71 8.64
CA VAL A 63 -3.66 -5.70 7.25
C VAL A 63 -2.71 -6.46 6.35
N CYS A 64 -1.41 -6.18 6.45
CA CYS A 64 -0.38 -6.84 5.66
C CYS A 64 -0.41 -8.36 5.87
N LYS A 65 -0.45 -8.79 7.13
CA LYS A 65 -0.52 -10.21 7.46
C LYS A 65 -1.76 -10.88 6.88
N LEU A 66 -2.92 -10.23 7.01
CA LEU A 66 -4.16 -10.75 6.45
C LEU A 66 -4.08 -10.89 4.94
N LEU A 67 -3.54 -9.88 4.24
CA LEU A 67 -3.39 -9.91 2.79
C LEU A 67 -2.42 -11.01 2.33
N LYS A 68 -1.31 -11.19 3.04
CA LYS A 68 -0.27 -12.13 2.65
C LYS A 68 -0.59 -13.58 3.03
N THR A 69 -1.62 -13.80 3.84
CA THR A 69 -2.07 -15.15 4.23
C THR A 69 -3.40 -15.57 3.59
N ASP A 70 -4.04 -14.67 2.83
CA ASP A 70 -5.30 -14.97 2.14
C ASP A 70 -5.04 -15.49 0.72
N ASN A 71 -5.73 -16.54 0.33
CA ASN A 71 -5.57 -17.16 -0.98
C ASN A 71 -5.84 -16.22 -2.15
N ALA A 72 -6.70 -15.22 -1.94
CA ALA A 72 -7.07 -14.27 -2.99
C ALA A 72 -6.04 -13.16 -3.19
N THR A 73 -5.17 -12.89 -2.21
CA THR A 73 -4.33 -11.70 -2.22
C THR A 73 -2.84 -11.95 -1.95
N TRP A 74 -2.43 -13.14 -1.51
CA TRP A 74 -1.06 -13.37 -1.05
C TRP A 74 0.02 -13.10 -2.12
N ARG A 75 -0.34 -13.22 -3.39
CA ARG A 75 0.61 -13.00 -4.50
C ARG A 75 0.78 -11.53 -4.87
N VAL A 76 -0.13 -10.67 -4.40
CA VAL A 76 -0.07 -9.25 -4.74
C VAL A 76 1.02 -8.58 -3.91
N PRO A 77 1.96 -7.86 -4.56
CA PRO A 77 3.00 -7.14 -3.81
C PRO A 77 2.38 -6.09 -2.88
N VAL A 78 2.89 -6.04 -1.66
CA VAL A 78 2.48 -5.03 -0.66
C VAL A 78 3.67 -4.12 -0.40
N VAL A 79 3.49 -2.84 -0.69
CA VAL A 79 4.46 -1.78 -0.42
C VAL A 79 3.98 -0.98 0.79
N ILE A 80 4.73 -1.04 1.87
CA ILE A 80 4.45 -0.27 3.09
C ILE A 80 4.98 1.14 2.89
N MET A 81 4.17 2.15 3.24
CA MET A 81 4.57 3.56 3.24
C MET A 81 4.30 4.11 4.63
N SER A 82 5.35 4.48 5.39
CA SER A 82 5.15 4.88 6.77
C SER A 82 6.22 5.83 7.30
N THR A 83 5.83 6.61 8.33
CA THR A 83 6.77 7.38 9.14
C THR A 83 7.47 6.51 10.17
N LEU A 84 6.96 5.30 10.42
CA LEU A 84 7.57 4.34 11.33
C LEU A 84 8.76 3.67 10.62
N VAL A 85 9.92 4.32 10.73
CA VAL A 85 11.13 3.89 10.00
C VAL A 85 12.18 3.23 10.88
N ASP A 86 11.88 3.01 12.16
CA ASP A 86 12.75 2.32 13.08
C ASP A 86 12.93 0.85 12.67
N GLU A 87 14.02 0.26 13.11
CA GLU A 87 14.38 -1.11 12.74
C GLU A 87 13.31 -2.12 13.16
N GLU A 88 12.74 -1.95 14.36
CA GLU A 88 11.69 -2.84 14.86
C GLU A 88 10.45 -2.81 13.97
N SER A 89 10.00 -1.63 13.54
CA SER A 89 8.83 -1.49 12.65
C SER A 89 9.10 -2.12 11.29
N ARG A 90 10.30 -1.93 10.74
CA ARG A 90 10.69 -2.57 9.47
C ARG A 90 10.71 -4.08 9.59
N LEU A 91 11.24 -4.59 10.70
CA LEU A 91 11.27 -6.03 10.95
C LEU A 91 9.86 -6.60 11.06
N ARG A 92 8.99 -5.93 11.81
CA ARG A 92 7.59 -6.34 11.94
C ARG A 92 6.87 -6.35 10.59
N ALA A 93 7.11 -5.34 9.75
CA ALA A 93 6.53 -5.29 8.41
C ALA A 93 7.00 -6.46 7.56
N THR A 94 8.29 -6.77 7.60
CA THR A 94 8.88 -7.90 6.88
C THR A 94 8.28 -9.22 7.35
N GLU A 95 8.16 -9.39 8.66
CA GLU A 95 7.57 -10.61 9.26
C GLU A 95 6.09 -10.75 8.89
N ALA A 96 5.39 -9.63 8.71
CA ALA A 96 4.00 -9.64 8.24
C ALA A 96 3.87 -9.97 6.76
N GLY A 97 4.99 -10.05 6.03
CA GLY A 97 5.03 -10.42 4.63
C GLY A 97 5.13 -9.26 3.64
N ALA A 98 5.43 -8.04 4.12
CA ALA A 98 5.58 -6.89 3.23
C ALA A 98 6.73 -7.13 2.24
N ASP A 99 6.49 -6.76 0.99
CA ASP A 99 7.49 -6.95 -0.08
C ASP A 99 8.48 -5.80 -0.15
N TYR A 100 8.02 -4.57 0.12
CA TYR A 100 8.83 -3.35 0.01
C TYR A 100 8.41 -2.34 1.07
N PHE A 101 9.30 -1.39 1.37
CA PHE A 101 9.06 -0.35 2.37
C PHE A 101 9.54 1.01 1.85
N ILE A 102 8.66 2.02 1.93
CA ILE A 102 8.99 3.41 1.58
C ILE A 102 8.79 4.28 2.82
N ALA A 103 9.84 4.99 3.24
CA ALA A 103 9.78 5.87 4.41
C ALA A 103 9.07 7.19 4.08
N LYS A 104 8.25 7.68 5.02
CA LYS A 104 7.67 9.03 5.00
C LYS A 104 8.51 9.95 5.90
N PRO A 105 8.54 11.26 5.67
CA PRO A 105 7.98 11.95 4.52
C PRO A 105 8.76 11.61 3.24
N TYR A 106 8.05 11.57 2.13
CA TYR A 106 8.68 11.20 0.87
C TYR A 106 8.45 12.28 -0.18
N ASP A 107 9.40 12.38 -1.11
CA ASP A 107 9.25 13.16 -2.31
C ASP A 107 8.29 12.39 -3.22
N LEU A 108 7.21 13.03 -3.66
CA LEU A 108 6.21 12.38 -4.49
C LEU A 108 6.82 11.81 -5.78
N ALA A 109 7.72 12.56 -6.43
CA ALA A 109 8.38 12.10 -7.65
C ALA A 109 9.25 10.85 -7.40
N ALA A 110 10.02 10.84 -6.29
CA ALA A 110 10.84 9.70 -5.92
C ALA A 110 9.98 8.49 -5.59
N SER A 111 8.87 8.69 -4.85
CA SER A 111 7.95 7.63 -4.51
C SER A 111 7.28 7.04 -5.75
N MET A 112 6.90 7.89 -6.70
CA MET A 112 6.32 7.44 -7.96
C MET A 112 7.31 6.59 -8.76
N ALA A 113 8.59 6.97 -8.79
CA ALA A 113 9.62 6.18 -9.45
C ALA A 113 9.76 4.78 -8.82
N GLU A 114 9.76 4.71 -7.48
CA GLU A 114 9.80 3.44 -6.76
C GLU A 114 8.58 2.57 -7.05
N ILE A 115 7.38 3.17 -6.98
CA ILE A 115 6.12 2.46 -7.24
C ILE A 115 6.11 1.89 -8.66
N LYS A 116 6.49 2.69 -9.64
CA LYS A 116 6.55 2.24 -11.05
C LYS A 116 7.54 1.10 -11.23
N LYS A 117 8.66 1.13 -10.52
CA LYS A 117 9.63 0.04 -10.53
C LYS A 117 9.01 -1.27 -10.03
N TYR A 118 8.25 -1.22 -8.94
CA TYR A 118 7.59 -2.41 -8.40
C TYR A 118 6.46 -2.90 -9.31
N LEU A 119 5.85 -2.02 -10.10
CA LEU A 119 4.87 -2.38 -11.12
C LEU A 119 5.51 -2.83 -12.42
N LYS A 120 6.82 -2.79 -12.51
CA LYS A 120 7.60 -3.14 -13.70
C LYS A 120 7.25 -2.29 -14.92
N MET A 121 7.08 -1.01 -14.66
CA MET A 121 6.80 -0.02 -15.69
C MET A 121 8.08 0.63 -16.20
#